data_d8b10bcbb91f0a8b5900409495dfe7e9
#
_entry.id   d8b10bcbb91f0a8b5900409495dfe7e9
#
_cell.length_a   1.000
_cell.length_b   1.000
_cell.length_c   1.000
_cell.angle_alpha   90.00
_cell.angle_beta   90.00
_cell.angle_gamma   90.00
#
_symmetry.space_group_name_H-M   'P 1'
#
loop_
_entity.id
_entity.type
_entity.pdbx_description
1 polymer ?
#
loop_
_entity_poly.entity_id
_entity_poly.type
_entity_poly.pdbx_seq_one_letter_code
_entity_poly.pdbx_strand_id
1 'polypeptide(L)'
;MHGLARRRPAKVARETATLDRLSGGRLILGVGLGGDQFAGEFSKTGEQVDDRTRGQMLDEALAILVAAWSGEPVNHRGKHYLINDVQFLPRPVQRPRIPVWAAAFPANLKPLRRAARYDGFFPVNLEGVDEFAQAVATVRELRGNNRAPYDIAVELRPGSDVAPYAEAGATWWMTELEPGISLDQVRGVIQQGPAG
;
A
#
# COMPACT_ATOMS: atom_id res chain seq x y z
N MET A 1 -4.37 4.53 3.16
CA MET A 1 -3.46 4.24 2.05
C MET A 1 -2.98 5.52 1.35
N HIS A 2 -1.69 5.59 0.93
CA HIS A 2 -1.16 6.81 0.32
C HIS A 2 -1.32 6.82 -1.20
N GLY A 3 -2.04 7.82 -1.74
CA GLY A 3 -2.04 8.14 -3.17
C GLY A 3 -0.73 8.86 -3.54
N LEU A 4 0.31 8.12 -3.93
CA LEU A 4 1.64 8.70 -4.18
C LEU A 4 1.65 9.71 -5.33
N ALA A 5 0.71 9.64 -6.28
CA ALA A 5 0.60 10.62 -7.37
C ALA A 5 0.39 12.07 -6.88
N ARG A 6 -0.16 12.26 -5.68
CA ARG A 6 -0.35 13.58 -5.04
C ARG A 6 0.85 14.07 -4.23
N ARG A 7 1.94 13.29 -4.18
CA ARG A 7 3.07 13.57 -3.30
C ARG A 7 4.38 13.56 -4.05
N ARG A 8 5.29 14.45 -3.66
CA ARG A 8 6.65 14.44 -4.19
C ARG A 8 7.42 13.25 -3.59
N PRO A 9 7.99 12.33 -4.41
CA PRO A 9 8.69 11.15 -3.93
C PRO A 9 9.83 11.47 -2.95
N ALA A 10 10.59 12.53 -3.19
CA ALA A 10 11.68 12.97 -2.30
C ALA A 10 11.17 13.33 -0.89
N LYS A 11 9.97 13.94 -0.79
CA LYS A 11 9.37 14.26 0.51
C LYS A 11 8.92 12.97 1.21
N VAL A 12 8.22 12.09 0.49
CA VAL A 12 7.76 10.81 1.04
C VAL A 12 8.94 9.95 1.51
N ALA A 13 10.04 9.91 0.76
CA ALA A 13 11.24 9.16 1.15
C ALA A 13 11.78 9.60 2.53
N ARG A 14 11.84 10.92 2.77
CA ARG A 14 12.31 11.47 4.06
C ARG A 14 11.32 11.22 5.20
N GLU A 15 10.04 11.44 4.97
CA GLU A 15 8.99 11.23 5.96
C GLU A 15 8.92 9.77 6.39
N THR A 16 8.92 8.84 5.44
CA THR A 16 8.86 7.40 5.73
C THR A 16 10.12 6.90 6.41
N ALA A 17 11.31 7.37 6.01
CA ALA A 17 12.55 7.04 6.71
C ALA A 17 12.52 7.53 8.18
N THR A 18 11.99 8.73 8.42
CA THR A 18 11.82 9.26 9.78
C THR A 18 10.84 8.43 10.60
N LEU A 19 9.66 8.11 10.03
CA LEU A 19 8.64 7.30 10.70
C LEU A 19 9.16 5.89 10.99
N ASP A 20 9.90 5.29 10.07
CA ASP A 20 10.49 3.97 10.27
C ASP A 20 11.48 3.97 11.44
N ARG A 21 12.31 4.99 11.54
CA ARG A 21 13.26 5.16 12.66
C ARG A 21 12.53 5.42 13.99
N LEU A 22 11.53 6.30 14.01
CA LEU A 22 10.72 6.60 15.20
C LEU A 22 9.97 5.37 15.69
N SER A 23 9.47 4.54 14.78
CA SER A 23 8.77 3.31 15.12
C SER A 23 9.70 2.14 15.46
N GLY A 24 11.04 2.30 15.35
CA GLY A 24 11.97 1.20 15.54
C GLY A 24 11.85 0.10 14.48
N GLY A 25 11.55 0.48 13.22
CA GLY A 25 11.46 -0.48 12.10
C GLY A 25 10.11 -1.21 12.00
N ARG A 26 9.01 -0.58 12.40
CA ARG A 26 7.67 -1.16 12.32
C ARG A 26 6.80 -0.58 11.20
N LEU A 27 7.34 0.36 10.42
CA LEU A 27 6.59 0.98 9.34
C LEU A 27 6.35 0.01 8.19
N ILE A 28 5.12 -0.08 7.74
CA ILE A 28 4.72 -0.66 6.45
C ILE A 28 4.09 0.47 5.64
N LEU A 29 4.55 0.66 4.41
CA LEU A 29 4.01 1.70 3.53
C LEU A 29 2.93 1.13 2.61
N GLY A 30 1.66 1.40 2.94
CA GLY A 30 0.52 1.10 2.06
C GLY A 30 0.38 2.13 0.94
N VAL A 31 0.38 1.71 -0.31
CA VAL A 31 0.30 2.57 -1.49
C VAL A 31 -0.82 2.18 -2.44
N GLY A 32 -1.41 3.20 -3.09
CA GLY A 32 -2.44 3.01 -4.10
C GLY A 32 -2.50 4.20 -5.05
N LEU A 33 -3.35 4.11 -6.07
CA LEU A 33 -3.59 5.23 -7.00
C LEU A 33 -4.33 6.38 -6.33
N GLY A 34 -5.12 6.07 -5.29
CA GLY A 34 -6.15 6.98 -4.82
C GLY A 34 -7.31 7.08 -5.80
N GLY A 35 -8.35 7.78 -5.42
CA GLY A 35 -9.55 7.98 -6.24
C GLY A 35 -10.21 9.31 -5.94
N ASP A 36 -11.03 9.75 -6.86
CA ASP A 36 -11.76 11.04 -6.77
C ASP A 36 -13.22 10.88 -6.31
N GLN A 37 -13.64 9.62 -6.09
CA GLN A 37 -15.05 9.26 -5.91
C GLN A 37 -15.69 9.75 -4.61
N PHE A 38 -14.91 10.00 -3.56
CA PHE A 38 -15.50 10.37 -2.26
C PHE A 38 -15.62 11.88 -2.05
N ALA A 39 -14.66 12.67 -2.48
CA ALA A 39 -14.63 14.11 -2.18
C ALA A 39 -14.18 14.97 -3.36
N GLY A 40 -13.81 14.38 -4.47
CA GLY A 40 -13.23 15.09 -5.60
C GLY A 40 -11.88 15.72 -5.26
N GLU A 41 -11.10 15.06 -4.41
CA GLU A 41 -9.83 15.63 -3.92
C GLU A 41 -8.78 15.82 -5.00
N PHE A 42 -8.81 15.02 -6.06
CA PHE A 42 -7.89 15.20 -7.19
C PHE A 42 -8.38 16.30 -8.13
N SER A 43 -9.61 16.21 -8.58
CA SER A 43 -10.19 17.18 -9.54
C SER A 43 -10.32 18.58 -8.95
N LYS A 44 -10.74 18.70 -7.69
CA LYS A 44 -10.96 19.99 -7.02
C LYS A 44 -9.69 20.69 -6.55
N THR A 45 -8.57 19.97 -6.47
CA THR A 45 -7.29 20.54 -6.03
C THR A 45 -6.26 20.64 -7.16
N GLY A 46 -6.67 20.35 -8.39
CA GLY A 46 -5.79 20.47 -9.57
C GLY A 46 -4.78 19.33 -9.70
N GLU A 47 -5.02 18.20 -9.04
CA GLU A 47 -4.16 17.02 -9.13
C GLU A 47 -4.46 16.21 -10.40
N GLN A 48 -3.55 15.31 -10.77
CA GLN A 48 -3.74 14.45 -11.92
C GLN A 48 -4.93 13.48 -11.73
N VAL A 49 -5.92 13.56 -12.61
CA VAL A 49 -7.14 12.74 -12.55
C VAL A 49 -7.08 11.47 -13.43
N ASP A 50 -6.22 11.43 -14.45
CA ASP A 50 -6.10 10.28 -15.33
C ASP A 50 -5.43 9.10 -14.65
N ASP A 51 -6.14 7.98 -14.51
CA ASP A 51 -5.70 6.77 -13.81
C ASP A 51 -4.43 6.16 -14.42
N ARG A 52 -4.28 6.22 -15.74
CA ARG A 52 -3.11 5.71 -16.43
C ARG A 52 -1.86 6.50 -16.07
N THR A 53 -1.99 7.82 -16.06
CA THR A 53 -0.92 8.75 -15.69
C THR A 53 -0.58 8.61 -14.21
N ARG A 54 -1.57 8.54 -13.32
CA ARG A 54 -1.36 8.29 -11.89
C ARG A 54 -0.66 6.95 -11.64
N GLY A 55 -1.01 5.92 -12.43
CA GLY A 55 -0.33 4.63 -12.35
C GLY A 55 1.15 4.71 -12.75
N GLN A 56 1.49 5.52 -13.76
CA GLN A 56 2.89 5.77 -14.15
C GLN A 56 3.63 6.56 -13.06
N MET A 57 3.01 7.60 -12.52
CA MET A 57 3.56 8.37 -11.41
C MET A 57 3.81 7.51 -10.17
N LEU A 58 2.89 6.59 -9.85
CA LEU A 58 3.05 5.64 -8.76
C LEU A 58 4.24 4.71 -8.99
N ASP A 59 4.38 4.14 -10.19
CA ASP A 59 5.48 3.25 -10.52
C ASP A 59 6.84 3.97 -10.44
N GLU A 60 6.94 5.20 -10.96
CA GLU A 60 8.15 6.01 -10.84
C GLU A 60 8.45 6.42 -9.38
N ALA A 61 7.42 6.83 -8.63
CA ALA A 61 7.59 7.20 -7.23
C ALA A 61 8.11 6.02 -6.40
N LEU A 62 7.58 4.82 -6.60
CA LEU A 62 8.03 3.61 -5.91
C LEU A 62 9.50 3.28 -6.23
N ALA A 63 9.91 3.41 -7.49
CA ALA A 63 11.30 3.21 -7.87
C ALA A 63 12.24 4.21 -7.17
N ILE A 64 11.84 5.48 -7.10
CA ILE A 64 12.57 6.51 -6.38
C ILE A 64 12.65 6.22 -4.88
N LEU A 65 11.54 5.81 -4.25
CA LEU A 65 11.52 5.50 -2.81
C LEU A 65 12.46 4.35 -2.48
N VAL A 66 12.43 3.27 -3.26
CA VAL A 66 13.32 2.11 -3.08
C VAL A 66 14.78 2.55 -3.17
N ALA A 67 15.14 3.36 -4.17
CA ALA A 67 16.49 3.90 -4.32
C ALA A 67 16.85 4.83 -3.16
N ALA A 68 15.96 5.74 -2.75
CA ALA A 68 16.21 6.71 -1.68
C ALA A 68 16.44 6.04 -0.31
N TRP A 69 15.74 4.94 -0.03
CA TRP A 69 15.91 4.21 1.23
C TRP A 69 17.21 3.41 1.34
N SER A 70 17.94 3.21 0.23
CA SER A 70 19.26 2.59 0.28
C SER A 70 20.29 3.45 1.02
N GLY A 71 20.12 4.77 0.98
CA GLY A 71 21.08 5.75 1.49
C GLY A 71 22.20 6.09 0.50
N GLU A 72 22.17 5.53 -0.70
CA GLU A 72 23.09 5.88 -1.78
C GLU A 72 22.58 7.09 -2.58
N PRO A 73 23.44 7.80 -3.30
CA PRO A 73 23.02 8.87 -4.20
C PRO A 73 22.04 8.38 -5.27
N VAL A 74 20.92 9.08 -5.41
CA VAL A 74 19.85 8.74 -6.35
C VAL A 74 19.95 9.61 -7.60
N ASN A 75 19.98 8.96 -8.74
CA ASN A 75 19.80 9.54 -10.05
C ASN A 75 18.59 8.92 -10.73
N HIS A 76 17.56 9.71 -10.98
CA HIS A 76 16.36 9.28 -11.66
C HIS A 76 15.91 10.33 -12.68
N ARG A 77 15.73 9.92 -13.91
CA ARG A 77 15.16 10.75 -14.98
C ARG A 77 14.02 10.02 -15.61
N GLY A 78 12.82 10.23 -15.07
CA GLY A 78 11.59 9.64 -15.56
C GLY A 78 10.74 10.63 -16.35
N LYS A 79 9.52 10.20 -16.69
CA LYS A 79 8.52 11.03 -17.36
C LYS A 79 7.90 12.07 -16.41
N HIS A 80 7.76 11.73 -15.13
CA HIS A 80 7.03 12.52 -14.14
C HIS A 80 7.94 13.11 -13.07
N TYR A 81 9.10 12.49 -12.80
CA TYR A 81 10.01 12.93 -11.75
C TYR A 81 11.45 12.98 -12.21
N LEU A 82 12.18 13.92 -11.63
CA LEU A 82 13.62 14.08 -11.81
C LEU A 82 14.28 14.16 -10.43
N ILE A 83 15.28 13.32 -10.20
CA ILE A 83 16.22 13.40 -9.07
C ILE A 83 17.62 13.37 -9.67
N ASN A 84 18.47 14.31 -9.30
CA ASN A 84 19.82 14.42 -9.82
C ASN A 84 20.81 14.45 -8.67
N ASP A 85 21.49 13.35 -8.45
CA ASP A 85 22.56 13.18 -7.46
C ASP A 85 22.16 13.60 -6.03
N VAL A 86 21.01 13.08 -5.54
CA VAL A 86 20.51 13.37 -4.19
C VAL A 86 20.66 12.17 -3.29
N GLN A 87 21.38 12.34 -2.18
CA GLN A 87 21.45 11.34 -1.12
C GLN A 87 20.39 11.61 -0.04
N PHE A 88 19.66 10.56 0.34
CA PHE A 88 18.59 10.63 1.35
C PHE A 88 19.06 10.04 2.68
N LEU A 89 19.43 10.92 3.61
CA LEU A 89 19.87 10.54 4.95
C LEU A 89 19.02 11.22 6.03
N PRO A 90 18.85 10.57 7.20
CA PRO A 90 19.23 9.19 7.50
C PRO A 90 18.37 8.17 6.75
N ARG A 91 18.94 7.01 6.41
CA ARG A 91 18.15 5.92 5.81
C ARG A 91 17.24 5.24 6.86
N PRO A 92 16.19 4.50 6.44
CA PRO A 92 15.37 3.69 7.34
C PRO A 92 16.20 2.72 8.17
N VAL A 93 15.62 2.15 9.24
CA VAL A 93 16.25 1.05 10.00
C VAL A 93 15.98 -0.30 9.37
N GLN A 94 14.83 -0.48 8.75
CA GLN A 94 14.48 -1.75 8.08
C GLN A 94 15.37 -2.05 6.88
N ARG A 95 15.67 -3.35 6.67
CA ARG A 95 16.49 -3.86 5.57
C ARG A 95 15.77 -4.97 4.82
N PRO A 96 15.89 -5.03 3.50
CA PRO A 96 16.67 -4.12 2.63
C PRO A 96 16.04 -2.73 2.50
N ARG A 97 14.76 -2.55 2.83
CA ARG A 97 13.98 -1.31 2.78
C ARG A 97 12.71 -1.41 3.63
N ILE A 98 11.96 -0.33 3.72
CA ILE A 98 10.60 -0.33 4.28
C ILE A 98 9.71 -1.25 3.43
N PRO A 99 8.95 -2.19 4.03
CA PRO A 99 7.98 -3.00 3.30
C PRO A 99 6.90 -2.13 2.65
N VAL A 100 6.51 -2.52 1.43
CA VAL A 100 5.47 -1.83 0.66
C VAL A 100 4.31 -2.78 0.39
N TRP A 101 3.12 -2.39 0.81
CA TRP A 101 1.88 -3.06 0.42
C TRP A 101 1.19 -2.26 -0.68
N ALA A 102 0.94 -2.90 -1.81
CA ALA A 102 0.28 -2.25 -2.93
C ALA A 102 -1.20 -2.62 -3.01
N ALA A 103 -2.03 -1.58 -3.07
CA ALA A 103 -3.46 -1.74 -3.29
C ALA A 103 -3.77 -2.13 -4.72
N ALA A 104 -4.73 -3.03 -4.89
CA ALA A 104 -5.25 -3.38 -6.20
C ALA A 104 -6.72 -3.76 -6.13
N PHE A 105 -7.47 -3.37 -7.16
CA PHE A 105 -8.78 -3.98 -7.43
C PHE A 105 -8.56 -5.42 -7.90
N PRO A 106 -9.28 -6.41 -7.33
CA PRO A 106 -9.08 -7.83 -7.63
C PRO A 106 -9.15 -8.18 -9.12
N ALA A 107 -10.06 -7.56 -9.86
CA ALA A 107 -10.24 -7.80 -11.30
C ALA A 107 -9.16 -7.16 -12.20
N ASN A 108 -8.29 -6.28 -11.68
CA ASN A 108 -7.38 -5.48 -12.48
C ASN A 108 -5.96 -6.06 -12.49
N LEU A 109 -5.57 -6.73 -13.55
CA LEU A 109 -4.28 -7.39 -13.68
C LEU A 109 -3.07 -6.45 -13.52
N LYS A 110 -3.14 -5.20 -13.99
CA LYS A 110 -2.02 -4.25 -13.92
C LYS A 110 -1.65 -3.85 -12.48
N PRO A 111 -2.60 -3.46 -11.61
CA PRO A 111 -2.34 -3.28 -10.19
C PRO A 111 -1.87 -4.56 -9.48
N LEU A 112 -2.43 -5.74 -9.80
CA LEU A 112 -1.99 -7.02 -9.24
C LEU A 112 -0.53 -7.33 -9.61
N ARG A 113 -0.11 -7.07 -10.85
CA ARG A 113 1.31 -7.17 -11.26
C ARG A 113 2.21 -6.22 -10.50
N ARG A 114 1.72 -5.02 -10.14
CA ARG A 114 2.46 -4.10 -9.27
C ARG A 114 2.60 -4.69 -7.88
N ALA A 115 1.51 -5.13 -7.27
CA ALA A 115 1.51 -5.74 -5.95
C ALA A 115 2.49 -6.93 -5.85
N ALA A 116 2.51 -7.80 -6.86
CA ALA A 116 3.39 -8.97 -6.91
C ALA A 116 4.89 -8.64 -6.88
N ARG A 117 5.29 -7.40 -7.21
CA ARG A 117 6.71 -6.95 -7.19
C ARG A 117 7.18 -6.43 -5.84
N TYR A 118 6.27 -6.17 -4.92
CA TYR A 118 6.58 -5.60 -3.60
C TYR A 118 6.33 -6.62 -2.47
N ASP A 119 6.08 -6.17 -1.27
CA ASP A 119 6.10 -7.01 -0.08
C ASP A 119 4.71 -7.41 0.41
N GLY A 120 3.67 -6.84 -0.17
CA GLY A 120 2.31 -7.21 0.19
C GLY A 120 1.26 -6.71 -0.79
N PHE A 121 0.10 -7.36 -0.70
CA PHE A 121 -1.10 -7.08 -1.47
C PHE A 121 -2.23 -6.65 -0.55
N PHE A 122 -2.90 -5.58 -0.91
CA PHE A 122 -4.09 -5.08 -0.26
C PHE A 122 -5.22 -4.96 -1.28
N PRO A 123 -6.15 -5.92 -1.32
CA PRO A 123 -7.33 -5.81 -2.17
C PRO A 123 -8.24 -4.67 -1.71
N VAL A 124 -8.83 -3.97 -2.65
CA VAL A 124 -9.79 -2.89 -2.41
C VAL A 124 -11.10 -3.21 -3.12
N ASN A 125 -12.22 -2.84 -2.50
CA ASN A 125 -13.58 -3.07 -3.00
C ASN A 125 -13.86 -4.56 -3.26
N LEU A 126 -13.56 -5.41 -2.27
CA LEU A 126 -13.88 -6.83 -2.31
C LEU A 126 -15.39 -7.07 -2.22
N GLU A 127 -15.92 -7.95 -3.08
CA GLU A 127 -17.30 -8.42 -2.99
C GLU A 127 -17.45 -9.62 -2.04
N GLY A 128 -16.38 -10.39 -1.81
CA GLY A 128 -16.40 -11.52 -0.90
C GLY A 128 -15.13 -12.38 -0.95
N VAL A 129 -15.20 -13.51 -0.23
CA VAL A 129 -14.05 -14.41 -0.07
C VAL A 129 -13.63 -15.09 -1.37
N ASP A 130 -14.55 -15.39 -2.27
CA ASP A 130 -14.22 -16.04 -3.55
C ASP A 130 -13.40 -15.14 -4.44
N GLU A 131 -13.79 -13.86 -4.55
CA GLU A 131 -13.02 -12.85 -5.28
C GLU A 131 -11.65 -12.62 -4.65
N PHE A 132 -11.59 -12.61 -3.31
CA PHE A 132 -10.33 -12.54 -2.59
C PHE A 132 -9.41 -13.71 -2.91
N ALA A 133 -9.92 -14.94 -2.83
CA ALA A 133 -9.16 -16.15 -3.13
C ALA A 133 -8.61 -16.16 -4.56
N GLN A 134 -9.42 -15.72 -5.53
CA GLN A 134 -9.00 -15.61 -6.93
C GLN A 134 -7.89 -14.56 -7.11
N ALA A 135 -8.02 -13.40 -6.48
CA ALA A 135 -6.99 -12.36 -6.52
C ALA A 135 -5.67 -12.82 -5.87
N VAL A 136 -5.75 -13.52 -4.75
CA VAL A 136 -4.59 -14.13 -4.07
C VAL A 136 -3.91 -15.15 -4.97
N ALA A 137 -4.67 -16.05 -5.62
CA ALA A 137 -4.14 -17.02 -6.56
C ALA A 137 -3.40 -16.32 -7.72
N THR A 138 -4.01 -15.29 -8.30
CA THR A 138 -3.40 -14.49 -9.38
C THR A 138 -2.09 -13.83 -8.93
N VAL A 139 -2.06 -13.23 -7.74
CA VAL A 139 -0.83 -12.61 -7.21
C VAL A 139 0.25 -13.67 -6.98
N ARG A 140 -0.11 -14.84 -6.43
CA ARG A 140 0.84 -15.96 -6.24
C ARG A 140 1.42 -16.44 -7.58
N GLU A 141 0.61 -16.58 -8.62
CA GLU A 141 1.05 -16.91 -9.96
C GLU A 141 2.02 -15.84 -10.51
N LEU A 142 1.67 -14.56 -10.39
CA LEU A 142 2.51 -13.45 -10.83
C LEU A 142 3.85 -13.36 -10.10
N ARG A 143 3.92 -13.81 -8.85
CA ARG A 143 5.16 -13.93 -8.07
C ARG A 143 6.02 -15.13 -8.49
N GLY A 144 5.42 -16.14 -9.08
CA GLY A 144 6.13 -17.33 -9.57
C GLY A 144 6.95 -18.00 -8.46
N ASN A 145 8.25 -18.16 -8.69
CA ASN A 145 9.17 -18.80 -7.75
C ASN A 145 9.74 -17.89 -6.66
N ASN A 146 9.26 -16.64 -6.54
CA ASN A 146 9.70 -15.74 -5.47
C ASN A 146 9.20 -16.24 -4.11
N ARG A 147 10.14 -16.66 -3.23
CA ARG A 147 9.87 -17.18 -1.88
C ARG A 147 10.05 -16.15 -0.76
N ALA A 148 10.35 -14.89 -1.11
CA ALA A 148 10.44 -13.84 -0.09
C ALA A 148 9.11 -13.72 0.67
N PRO A 149 9.14 -13.38 1.98
CA PRO A 149 7.94 -13.13 2.77
C PRO A 149 7.00 -12.17 2.03
N TYR A 150 5.71 -12.43 2.14
CA TYR A 150 4.70 -11.65 1.43
C TYR A 150 3.41 -11.58 2.25
N ASP A 151 2.99 -10.37 2.53
CA ASP A 151 1.78 -10.12 3.27
C ASP A 151 0.57 -10.00 2.35
N ILE A 152 -0.55 -10.58 2.79
CA ILE A 152 -1.85 -10.44 2.12
C ILE A 152 -2.82 -9.90 3.16
N ALA A 153 -3.12 -8.62 3.05
CA ALA A 153 -3.99 -7.93 3.99
C ALA A 153 -5.41 -7.84 3.43
N VAL A 154 -6.39 -8.03 4.31
CA VAL A 154 -7.80 -7.82 4.00
C VAL A 154 -8.42 -6.89 5.03
N GLU A 155 -9.38 -6.08 4.61
CA GLU A 155 -10.16 -5.20 5.48
C GLU A 155 -11.56 -5.81 5.65
N LEU A 156 -11.96 -6.03 6.90
CA LEU A 156 -13.20 -6.71 7.26
C LEU A 156 -13.98 -5.89 8.29
N ARG A 157 -15.30 -5.94 8.22
CA ARG A 157 -16.15 -5.29 9.21
C ARG A 157 -16.04 -5.96 10.58
N PRO A 158 -16.30 -5.24 11.68
CA PRO A 158 -16.35 -5.83 13.01
C PRO A 158 -17.30 -7.04 13.04
N GLY A 159 -16.87 -8.15 13.63
CA GLY A 159 -17.64 -9.36 13.73
C GLY A 159 -17.69 -10.25 12.47
N SER A 160 -16.96 -9.89 11.40
CA SER A 160 -16.79 -10.77 10.25
C SER A 160 -16.05 -12.05 10.63
N ASP A 161 -16.45 -13.17 10.02
CA ASP A 161 -15.68 -14.41 10.12
C ASP A 161 -14.38 -14.27 9.31
N VAL A 162 -13.25 -14.39 9.99
CA VAL A 162 -11.92 -14.27 9.38
C VAL A 162 -11.39 -15.60 8.81
N ALA A 163 -11.95 -16.74 9.26
CA ALA A 163 -11.44 -18.05 8.90
C ALA A 163 -11.43 -18.31 7.39
N PRO A 164 -12.47 -18.02 6.61
CA PRO A 164 -12.46 -18.23 5.16
C PRO A 164 -11.37 -17.40 4.45
N TYR A 165 -11.08 -16.18 4.93
CA TYR A 165 -10.03 -15.34 4.37
C TYR A 165 -8.63 -15.84 4.74
N ALA A 166 -8.45 -16.33 5.97
CA ALA A 166 -7.21 -16.96 6.39
C ALA A 166 -6.92 -18.23 5.57
N GLU A 167 -7.92 -19.09 5.34
CA GLU A 167 -7.82 -20.27 4.48
C GLU A 167 -7.47 -19.89 3.03
N ALA A 168 -8.05 -18.81 2.51
CA ALA A 168 -7.74 -18.27 1.20
C ALA A 168 -6.34 -17.62 1.12
N GLY A 169 -5.70 -17.37 2.28
CA GLY A 169 -4.31 -16.94 2.37
C GLY A 169 -4.09 -15.52 2.87
N ALA A 170 -5.06 -14.90 3.55
CA ALA A 170 -4.85 -13.67 4.28
C ALA A 170 -3.81 -13.91 5.40
N THR A 171 -2.89 -12.96 5.54
CA THR A 171 -1.89 -12.96 6.64
C THR A 171 -2.16 -11.84 7.64
N TRP A 172 -2.95 -10.85 7.21
CA TRP A 172 -3.37 -9.71 8.00
C TRP A 172 -4.84 -9.42 7.77
N TRP A 173 -5.58 -9.16 8.83
CA TRP A 173 -6.93 -8.57 8.73
C TRP A 173 -7.00 -7.30 9.55
N MET A 174 -7.60 -6.30 8.95
CA MET A 174 -7.82 -5.00 9.55
C MET A 174 -9.31 -4.76 9.71
N THR A 175 -9.69 -4.09 10.78
CA THR A 175 -11.08 -3.75 11.02
C THR A 175 -11.47 -2.51 10.23
N GLU A 176 -12.44 -2.65 9.32
CA GLU A 176 -13.07 -1.55 8.63
C GLU A 176 -14.14 -0.92 9.54
N LEU A 177 -14.03 0.38 9.76
CA LEU A 177 -15.02 1.15 10.49
C LEU A 177 -15.82 2.01 9.52
N GLU A 178 -17.15 1.92 9.60
CA GLU A 178 -18.03 2.70 8.73
C GLU A 178 -17.89 4.21 8.97
N PRO A 179 -17.96 5.05 7.92
CA PRO A 179 -18.02 6.48 8.07
C PRO A 179 -19.21 6.90 8.95
N GLY A 180 -18.97 7.74 9.95
CA GLY A 180 -20.01 8.20 10.87
C GLY A 180 -20.25 7.31 12.10
N ILE A 181 -19.49 6.23 12.27
CA ILE A 181 -19.49 5.43 13.50
C ILE A 181 -19.21 6.34 14.72
N SER A 182 -19.95 6.15 15.83
CA SER A 182 -19.74 6.92 17.06
C SER A 182 -18.46 6.50 17.79
N LEU A 183 -17.90 7.42 18.59
CA LEU A 183 -16.72 7.11 19.41
C LEU A 183 -16.93 5.95 20.38
N ASP A 184 -18.14 5.79 20.91
CA ASP A 184 -18.44 4.71 21.85
C ASP A 184 -18.49 3.35 21.13
N GLN A 185 -18.99 3.31 19.91
CA GLN A 185 -18.94 2.13 19.08
C GLN A 185 -17.48 1.76 18.72
N VAL A 186 -16.65 2.75 18.34
CA VAL A 186 -15.21 2.52 18.09
C VAL A 186 -14.51 1.96 19.33
N ARG A 187 -14.77 2.55 20.52
CA ARG A 187 -14.23 2.04 21.79
C ARG A 187 -14.67 0.60 22.05
N GLY A 188 -15.94 0.29 21.79
CA GLY A 188 -16.45 -1.08 21.92
C GLY A 188 -15.69 -2.08 21.04
N VAL A 189 -15.48 -1.74 19.78
CA VAL A 189 -14.70 -2.59 18.84
C VAL A 189 -13.26 -2.78 19.34
N ILE A 190 -12.60 -1.71 19.79
CA ILE A 190 -11.23 -1.78 20.33
C ILE A 190 -11.17 -2.66 21.58
N GLN A 191 -12.16 -2.56 22.48
CA GLN A 191 -12.22 -3.35 23.73
C GLN A 191 -12.46 -4.84 23.46
N GLN A 192 -13.19 -5.19 22.40
CA GLN A 192 -13.38 -6.58 21.97
C GLN A 192 -12.09 -7.21 21.44
N GLY A 193 -11.14 -6.39 21.02
CA GLY A 193 -9.88 -6.87 20.43
C GLY A 193 -10.04 -7.32 18.97
N PRO A 194 -8.94 -7.81 18.37
CA PRO A 194 -8.99 -8.35 17.02
C PRO A 194 -9.82 -9.62 17.00
N ALA A 195 -10.50 -9.87 15.86
CA ALA A 195 -11.15 -11.15 15.60
C ALA A 195 -10.10 -12.27 15.68
N GLY A 196 -10.39 -13.30 16.47
CA GLY A 196 -9.52 -14.45 16.70
C GLY A 196 -9.80 -15.59 15.73
#